data_88f291e06ec8bc268df95d492376eb0f
#
_entry.id   88f291e06ec8bc268df95d492376eb0f
#
_cell.length_a   1.000
_cell.length_b   1.000
_cell.length_c   1.000
_cell.angle_alpha   90.00
_cell.angle_beta   90.00
_cell.angle_gamma   90.00
#
_symmetry.space_group_name_H-M   'P 1'
#
loop_
_entity.id
_entity.type
_entity.pdbx_description
1 polymer ?
#
loop_
_entity_poly.entity_id
_entity_poly.type
_entity_poly.pdbx_seq_one_letter_code
_entity_poly.pdbx_strand_id
1 'polypeptide(L)'
;MPEPQLKPREVKIRVHDGVDIAVALYMPEGDGRFPVVLGASPYRYDNNALPATPQFLWRETGPIGLYVERGYVYAQMDVRGCGKSGGEFRFLDRNEQKDLYDVIEWLGHRPWSNGKVGGIGQSYFCMLQWWMAIQKPPSLACIAAFDGLNDPYRASVYQGGMLGDFFGSYW
;
A
#
# COMPACT_ATOMS: atom_id res chain seq x y z
N MET A 1 -2.14 -12.54 -22.67
CA MET A 1 -3.05 -11.46 -23.10
C MET A 1 -2.61 -10.20 -22.38
N PRO A 2 -2.54 -9.04 -23.00
CA PRO A 2 -2.28 -7.81 -22.27
C PRO A 2 -3.40 -7.64 -21.24
N GLU A 3 -3.05 -7.33 -19.99
CA GLU A 3 -4.04 -6.98 -18.97
C GLU A 3 -4.89 -5.80 -19.49
N PRO A 4 -6.22 -5.83 -19.32
CA PRO A 4 -7.03 -4.67 -19.63
C PRO A 4 -6.48 -3.48 -18.86
N GLN A 5 -6.27 -2.36 -19.52
CA GLN A 5 -5.84 -1.12 -18.84
C GLN A 5 -6.95 -0.64 -17.91
N LEU A 6 -6.95 -1.15 -16.69
CA LEU A 6 -7.83 -0.69 -15.64
C LEU A 6 -7.46 0.76 -15.31
N LYS A 7 -8.37 1.69 -15.55
CA LYS A 7 -8.18 3.09 -15.17
C LYS A 7 -8.58 3.26 -13.70
N PRO A 8 -7.67 3.70 -12.83
CA PRO A 8 -8.03 3.95 -11.44
C PRO A 8 -8.87 5.22 -11.30
N ARG A 9 -9.74 5.23 -10.30
CA ARG A 9 -10.32 6.44 -9.74
C ARG A 9 -9.33 6.99 -8.70
N GLU A 10 -8.75 8.14 -8.97
CA GLU A 10 -7.83 8.79 -8.03
C GLU A 10 -8.62 9.58 -6.97
N VAL A 11 -8.23 9.42 -5.72
CA VAL A 11 -8.80 10.16 -4.59
C VAL A 11 -7.70 10.77 -3.72
N LYS A 12 -8.03 11.85 -3.05
CA LYS A 12 -7.19 12.47 -2.02
C LYS A 12 -7.89 12.30 -0.67
N ILE A 13 -7.20 11.71 0.28
CA ILE A 13 -7.70 11.43 1.61
C ILE A 13 -7.00 12.39 2.57
N ARG A 14 -7.78 13.26 3.21
CA ARG A 14 -7.28 14.16 4.25
C ARG A 14 -7.03 13.37 5.53
N VAL A 15 -5.76 13.32 5.95
CA VAL A 15 -5.34 12.61 7.17
C VAL A 15 -5.24 13.54 8.38
N HIS A 16 -4.94 12.98 9.55
CA HIS A 16 -5.00 13.57 10.89
C HIS A 16 -4.37 14.96 11.05
N ASP A 17 -3.32 15.27 10.29
CA ASP A 17 -2.60 16.56 10.35
C ASP A 17 -2.91 17.49 9.17
N GLY A 18 -3.92 17.14 8.36
CA GLY A 18 -4.37 17.95 7.24
C GLY A 18 -3.61 17.74 5.93
N VAL A 19 -2.70 16.78 5.86
CA VAL A 19 -2.05 16.37 4.62
C VAL A 19 -3.01 15.54 3.76
N ASP A 20 -2.93 15.68 2.45
CA ASP A 20 -3.71 14.89 1.49
C ASP A 20 -2.88 13.71 0.99
N ILE A 21 -3.33 12.50 1.29
CA ILE A 21 -2.75 11.25 0.82
C ILE A 21 -3.47 10.78 -0.44
N ALA A 22 -2.72 10.52 -1.49
CA ALA A 22 -3.22 10.09 -2.78
C ALA A 22 -3.38 8.56 -2.83
N VAL A 23 -4.55 8.11 -3.29
CA VAL A 23 -4.87 6.70 -3.46
C VAL A 23 -5.51 6.49 -4.82
N ALA A 24 -5.04 5.49 -5.55
CA ALA A 24 -5.62 4.99 -6.78
C ALA A 24 -6.56 3.81 -6.45
N LEU A 25 -7.84 3.93 -6.77
CA LEU A 25 -8.86 2.91 -6.53
C LEU A 25 -9.20 2.22 -7.85
N TYR A 26 -9.01 0.92 -7.91
CA TYR A 26 -9.43 0.05 -9.00
C TYR A 26 -10.69 -0.68 -8.54
N MET A 27 -11.80 -0.38 -9.17
CA MET A 27 -13.12 -0.84 -8.73
C MET A 27 -13.57 -2.06 -9.54
N PRO A 28 -14.15 -3.09 -8.89
CA PRO A 28 -14.87 -4.12 -9.61
C PRO A 28 -16.13 -3.55 -10.27
N GLU A 29 -16.63 -4.26 -11.29
CA GLU A 29 -17.89 -3.93 -11.94
C GLU A 29 -19.10 -4.27 -11.04
N GLY A 30 -20.20 -3.55 -11.24
CA GLY A 30 -21.48 -3.77 -10.58
C GLY A 30 -21.72 -2.93 -9.33
N ASP A 31 -22.96 -3.03 -8.84
CA ASP A 31 -23.42 -2.35 -7.63
C ASP A 31 -23.29 -3.30 -6.44
N GLY A 32 -22.39 -2.96 -5.51
CA GLY A 32 -22.16 -3.81 -4.35
C GLY A 32 -21.30 -3.16 -3.29
N ARG A 33 -21.10 -3.91 -2.20
CA ARG A 33 -20.14 -3.58 -1.15
C ARG A 33 -19.01 -4.59 -1.20
N PHE A 34 -17.82 -4.13 -1.49
CA PHE A 34 -16.66 -4.95 -1.77
C PHE A 34 -15.63 -4.90 -0.64
N PRO A 35 -14.91 -6.00 -0.36
CA PRO A 35 -13.71 -5.94 0.45
C PRO A 35 -12.62 -5.14 -0.29
N VAL A 36 -11.72 -4.52 0.47
CA VAL A 36 -10.63 -3.72 -0.07
C VAL A 36 -9.30 -4.42 0.15
N VAL A 37 -8.46 -4.43 -0.87
CA VAL A 37 -7.04 -4.81 -0.76
C VAL A 37 -6.20 -3.54 -0.89
N LEU A 38 -5.38 -3.24 0.12
CA LEU A 38 -4.56 -2.04 0.19
C LEU A 38 -3.08 -2.37 0.05
N GLY A 39 -2.44 -1.82 -0.98
CA GLY A 39 -0.99 -1.73 -1.11
C GLY A 39 -0.52 -0.29 -0.88
N ALA A 40 0.46 -0.08 -0.01
CA ALA A 40 1.03 1.24 0.28
C ALA A 40 2.55 1.24 0.11
N SER A 41 3.10 2.22 -0.59
CA SER A 41 4.55 2.31 -0.81
C SER A 41 4.98 3.70 -1.31
N PRO A 42 6.31 4.01 -1.29
CA PRO A 42 6.86 5.19 -1.92
C PRO A 42 7.03 5.06 -3.45
N TYR A 43 6.74 3.89 -4.04
CA TYR A 43 7.09 3.57 -5.43
C TYR A 43 6.17 4.15 -6.48
N ARG A 44 5.18 4.94 -6.09
CA ARG A 44 4.21 5.65 -6.93
C ARG A 44 3.22 4.71 -7.63
N TYR A 45 1.95 4.93 -7.43
CA TYR A 45 0.91 4.10 -8.05
C TYR A 45 0.78 4.32 -9.57
N ASP A 46 1.20 5.46 -10.10
CA ASP A 46 1.20 5.73 -11.53
C ASP A 46 2.25 4.90 -12.31
N ASN A 47 3.20 4.27 -11.63
CA ASN A 47 4.08 3.27 -12.24
C ASN A 47 3.32 2.06 -12.79
N ASN A 48 2.10 1.81 -12.31
CA ASN A 48 1.23 0.77 -12.86
C ASN A 48 0.76 1.05 -14.30
N ALA A 49 0.90 2.29 -14.77
CA ALA A 49 0.63 2.65 -16.16
C ALA A 49 1.76 2.21 -17.13
N LEU A 50 2.93 1.87 -16.59
CA LEU A 50 4.05 1.38 -17.40
C LEU A 50 3.81 -0.08 -17.81
N PRO A 51 4.26 -0.49 -19.00
CA PRO A 51 4.20 -1.88 -19.41
C PRO A 51 4.89 -2.80 -18.38
N ALA A 52 4.30 -3.96 -18.14
CA ALA A 52 4.92 -4.97 -17.29
C ALA A 52 6.25 -5.43 -17.93
N THR A 53 7.29 -5.47 -17.11
CA THR A 53 8.58 -6.05 -17.50
C THR A 53 8.83 -7.35 -16.75
N PRO A 54 9.74 -8.23 -17.19
CA PRO A 54 10.05 -9.45 -16.46
C PRO A 54 10.49 -9.22 -15.01
N GLN A 55 11.11 -8.06 -14.72
CA GLN A 55 11.57 -7.69 -13.38
C GLN A 55 10.43 -7.14 -12.49
N PHE A 56 9.37 -6.58 -13.11
CA PHE A 56 8.28 -5.91 -12.39
C PHE A 56 6.90 -6.48 -12.73
N LEU A 57 6.86 -7.77 -13.11
CA LEU A 57 5.64 -8.42 -13.58
C LEU A 57 4.47 -8.28 -12.59
N TRP A 58 4.77 -8.34 -11.30
CA TRP A 58 3.77 -8.29 -10.22
C TRP A 58 3.89 -7.05 -9.33
N ARG A 59 4.84 -6.16 -9.60
CA ARG A 59 5.03 -4.89 -8.90
C ARG A 59 4.91 -4.99 -7.37
N GLU A 60 5.44 -6.07 -6.80
CA GLU A 60 5.46 -6.35 -5.36
C GLU A 60 4.07 -6.52 -4.69
N THR A 61 2.97 -6.38 -5.41
CA THR A 61 1.61 -6.53 -4.84
C THR A 61 0.74 -7.56 -5.58
N GLY A 62 1.22 -8.11 -6.67
CA GLY A 62 0.48 -8.99 -7.55
C GLY A 62 -0.35 -8.25 -8.61
N PRO A 63 -1.02 -8.98 -9.49
CA PRO A 63 -1.76 -8.40 -10.62
C PRO A 63 -3.05 -7.74 -10.13
N ILE A 64 -3.17 -6.43 -10.33
CA ILE A 64 -4.35 -5.65 -9.90
C ILE A 64 -5.64 -6.21 -10.51
N GLY A 65 -5.61 -6.57 -11.80
CA GLY A 65 -6.76 -7.13 -12.50
C GLY A 65 -7.34 -8.36 -11.82
N LEU A 66 -6.48 -9.23 -11.29
CA LEU A 66 -6.89 -10.44 -10.59
C LEU A 66 -7.75 -10.17 -9.35
N TYR A 67 -7.40 -9.13 -8.57
CA TYR A 67 -8.17 -8.74 -7.40
C TYR A 67 -9.52 -8.15 -7.80
N VAL A 68 -9.51 -7.26 -8.79
CA VAL A 68 -10.71 -6.60 -9.29
C VAL A 68 -11.70 -7.63 -9.88
N GLU A 69 -11.24 -8.56 -10.72
CA GLU A 69 -12.05 -9.65 -11.29
C GLU A 69 -12.68 -10.56 -10.21
N ARG A 70 -12.04 -10.69 -9.04
CA ARG A 70 -12.55 -11.45 -7.90
C ARG A 70 -13.42 -10.65 -6.95
N GLY A 71 -13.81 -9.43 -7.33
CA GLY A 71 -14.72 -8.61 -6.54
C GLY A 71 -14.05 -7.87 -5.38
N TYR A 72 -12.76 -7.61 -5.45
CA TYR A 72 -12.07 -6.74 -4.50
C TYR A 72 -11.85 -5.35 -5.11
N VAL A 73 -12.08 -4.31 -4.32
CA VAL A 73 -11.49 -3.00 -4.63
C VAL A 73 -10.01 -3.10 -4.35
N TYR A 74 -9.17 -2.81 -5.34
CA TYR A 74 -7.75 -2.67 -5.10
C TYR A 74 -7.41 -1.20 -4.91
N ALA A 75 -6.83 -0.86 -3.76
CA ALA A 75 -6.41 0.48 -3.40
C ALA A 75 -4.88 0.53 -3.37
N GLN A 76 -4.28 1.43 -4.16
CA GLN A 76 -2.85 1.66 -4.11
C GLN A 76 -2.55 3.06 -3.61
N MET A 77 -1.88 3.14 -2.47
CA MET A 77 -1.55 4.38 -1.78
C MET A 77 -0.13 4.81 -2.10
N ASP A 78 0.05 6.05 -2.52
CA ASP A 78 1.33 6.72 -2.41
C ASP A 78 1.51 7.19 -0.96
N VAL A 79 2.61 6.79 -0.31
CA VAL A 79 2.88 7.25 1.04
C VAL A 79 3.17 8.75 1.07
N ARG A 80 3.09 9.36 2.23
CA ARG A 80 3.37 10.77 2.48
C ARG A 80 4.65 11.24 1.78
N GLY A 81 4.59 12.37 1.07
CA GLY A 81 5.73 12.97 0.36
C GLY A 81 6.18 12.25 -0.91
N CYS A 82 5.46 11.19 -1.34
CA CYS A 82 5.76 10.44 -2.55
C CYS A 82 4.64 10.55 -3.58
N GLY A 83 4.98 10.44 -4.86
CA GLY A 83 4.05 10.44 -5.97
C GLY A 83 3.13 11.65 -5.96
N LYS A 84 1.82 11.41 -5.81
CA LYS A 84 0.80 12.46 -5.76
C LYS A 84 0.34 12.81 -4.34
N SER A 85 0.92 12.20 -3.31
CA SER A 85 0.66 12.54 -1.91
C SER A 85 1.37 13.81 -1.49
N GLY A 86 0.74 14.56 -0.61
CA GLY A 86 1.34 15.74 0.03
C GLY A 86 2.27 15.37 1.19
N GLY A 87 2.83 16.40 1.83
CA GLY A 87 3.70 16.26 2.98
C GLY A 87 5.16 15.98 2.61
N GLU A 88 5.92 15.52 3.59
CA GLU A 88 7.35 15.18 3.47
C GLU A 88 7.56 13.70 3.73
N PHE A 89 8.31 13.03 2.86
CA PHE A 89 8.65 11.62 3.04
C PHE A 89 9.69 11.47 4.16
N ARG A 90 9.40 10.60 5.09
CA ARG A 90 10.33 10.15 6.14
C ARG A 90 10.17 8.66 6.34
N PHE A 91 11.22 7.92 6.10
CA PHE A 91 11.23 6.47 6.12
C PHE A 91 10.66 5.89 7.43
N LEU A 92 9.53 5.19 7.33
CA LEU A 92 8.86 4.48 8.43
C LEU A 92 8.61 5.33 9.68
N ASP A 93 8.31 6.62 9.52
CA ASP A 93 8.07 7.52 10.64
C ASP A 93 6.65 7.37 11.23
N ARG A 94 6.40 8.10 12.33
CA ARG A 94 5.11 8.07 13.02
C ARG A 94 3.95 8.63 12.20
N ASN A 95 4.21 9.57 11.31
CA ASN A 95 3.15 10.16 10.50
C ASN A 95 2.72 9.19 9.41
N GLU A 96 3.68 8.51 8.76
CA GLU A 96 3.38 7.44 7.81
C GLU A 96 2.52 6.34 8.45
N GLN A 97 2.83 5.97 9.70
CA GLN A 97 2.03 4.99 10.44
C GLN A 97 0.59 5.47 10.68
N LYS A 98 0.39 6.71 11.10
CA LYS A 98 -0.94 7.29 11.33
C LYS A 98 -1.71 7.45 10.04
N ASP A 99 -1.05 7.81 8.94
CA ASP A 99 -1.68 7.89 7.62
C ASP A 99 -2.28 6.56 7.19
N LEU A 100 -1.57 5.45 7.46
CA LEU A 100 -2.09 4.11 7.19
C LEU A 100 -3.39 3.83 7.96
N TYR A 101 -3.45 4.22 9.24
CA TYR A 101 -4.67 4.11 10.04
C TYR A 101 -5.81 4.91 9.41
N ASP A 102 -5.58 6.18 9.10
CA ASP A 102 -6.59 7.08 8.56
C ASP A 102 -7.10 6.61 7.20
N VAL A 103 -6.20 6.16 6.33
CA VAL A 103 -6.55 5.63 5.01
C VAL A 103 -7.35 4.33 5.12
N ILE A 104 -6.97 3.39 6.01
CA ILE A 104 -7.71 2.15 6.22
C ILE A 104 -9.14 2.44 6.70
N GLU A 105 -9.30 3.32 7.69
CA GLU A 105 -10.62 3.69 8.19
C GLU A 105 -11.44 4.44 7.14
N TRP A 106 -10.81 5.33 6.38
CA TRP A 106 -11.50 5.97 5.27
C TRP A 106 -12.02 4.96 4.26
N LEU A 107 -11.19 3.98 3.84
CA LEU A 107 -11.58 2.94 2.88
C LEU A 107 -12.70 2.05 3.44
N GLY A 108 -12.60 1.65 4.71
CA GLY A 108 -13.61 0.80 5.36
C GLY A 108 -14.98 1.45 5.46
N HIS A 109 -15.04 2.78 5.59
CA HIS A 109 -16.30 3.52 5.75
C HIS A 109 -16.92 4.04 4.45
N ARG A 110 -16.40 3.64 3.28
CA ARG A 110 -17.01 4.05 2.01
C ARG A 110 -18.32 3.29 1.73
N PRO A 111 -19.30 3.93 1.07
CA PRO A 111 -20.58 3.27 0.74
C PRO A 111 -20.42 1.97 -0.07
N TRP A 112 -19.40 1.92 -0.91
CA TRP A 112 -19.04 0.76 -1.73
C TRP A 112 -18.16 -0.27 -1.00
N SER A 113 -17.73 0.00 0.23
CA SER A 113 -16.93 -0.93 1.04
C SER A 113 -17.82 -1.80 1.92
N ASN A 114 -17.43 -3.07 2.09
CA ASN A 114 -18.07 -3.96 3.06
C ASN A 114 -17.52 -3.81 4.49
N GLY A 115 -16.63 -2.83 4.71
CA GLY A 115 -16.02 -2.54 6.01
C GLY A 115 -14.74 -3.32 6.29
N LYS A 116 -14.26 -4.13 5.34
CA LYS A 116 -13.05 -4.96 5.54
C LYS A 116 -11.94 -4.53 4.60
N VAL A 117 -10.77 -4.21 5.16
CA VAL A 117 -9.56 -3.85 4.44
C VAL A 117 -8.48 -4.88 4.76
N GLY A 118 -7.81 -5.42 3.74
CA GLY A 118 -6.65 -6.29 3.88
C GLY A 118 -5.39 -5.62 3.32
N GLY A 119 -4.27 -5.70 4.02
CA GLY A 119 -2.97 -5.26 3.52
C GLY A 119 -2.34 -6.32 2.61
N ILE A 120 -1.58 -5.89 1.59
CA ILE A 120 -0.86 -6.79 0.70
C ILE A 120 0.46 -6.19 0.22
N GLY A 121 1.42 -7.06 -0.01
CA GLY A 121 2.63 -6.76 -0.77
C GLY A 121 3.91 -7.20 -0.10
N GLN A 122 4.95 -7.13 -0.91
CA GLN A 122 6.33 -7.51 -0.65
C GLN A 122 7.17 -6.27 -0.33
N SER A 123 8.36 -6.44 0.24
CA SER A 123 9.37 -5.38 0.43
C SER A 123 8.82 -4.21 1.27
N TYR A 124 8.85 -2.98 0.78
CA TYR A 124 8.31 -1.82 1.49
C TYR A 124 6.81 -1.97 1.80
N PHE A 125 6.04 -2.50 0.85
CA PHE A 125 4.62 -2.82 1.08
C PHE A 125 4.43 -3.77 2.26
N CYS A 126 5.31 -4.75 2.44
CA CYS A 126 5.29 -5.66 3.59
C CYS A 126 5.61 -4.92 4.89
N MET A 127 6.63 -4.06 4.91
CA MET A 127 7.01 -3.30 6.10
C MET A 127 5.85 -2.47 6.63
N LEU A 128 5.11 -1.79 5.73
CA LEU A 128 3.96 -0.98 6.11
C LEU A 128 2.80 -1.80 6.68
N GLN A 129 2.64 -3.05 6.27
CA GLN A 129 1.57 -3.90 6.83
C GLN A 129 1.78 -4.22 8.30
N TRP A 130 3.02 -4.34 8.77
CA TRP A 130 3.30 -4.46 10.20
C TRP A 130 2.85 -3.22 10.96
N TRP A 131 3.05 -2.03 10.39
CA TRP A 131 2.56 -0.77 10.96
C TRP A 131 1.03 -0.67 10.93
N MET A 132 0.37 -1.13 9.86
CA MET A 132 -1.09 -1.25 9.83
C MET A 132 -1.58 -2.10 11.00
N ALA A 133 -0.99 -3.29 11.20
CA ALA A 133 -1.40 -4.21 12.26
C ALA A 133 -1.16 -3.65 13.67
N ILE A 134 -0.04 -2.97 13.92
CA ILE A 134 0.29 -2.38 15.21
C ILE A 134 -0.70 -1.26 15.60
N GLN A 135 -1.16 -0.46 14.63
CA GLN A 135 -2.13 0.61 14.85
C GLN A 135 -3.55 0.08 15.13
N LYS A 136 -3.84 -1.17 14.78
CA LYS A 136 -5.13 -1.85 15.00
C LYS A 136 -6.34 -1.05 14.52
N PRO A 137 -6.36 -0.54 13.28
CA PRO A 137 -7.56 0.14 12.79
C PRO A 137 -8.73 -0.86 12.73
N PRO A 138 -9.94 -0.49 13.20
CA PRO A 138 -11.10 -1.38 13.24
C PRO A 138 -11.47 -2.02 11.91
N SER A 139 -11.24 -1.33 10.81
CA SER A 139 -11.53 -1.83 9.45
C SER A 139 -10.48 -2.81 8.92
N LEU A 140 -9.31 -2.95 9.57
CA LEU A 140 -8.27 -3.89 9.14
C LEU A 140 -8.66 -5.33 9.48
N ALA A 141 -8.92 -6.14 8.46
CA ALA A 141 -9.33 -7.53 8.62
C ALA A 141 -8.14 -8.51 8.64
N CYS A 142 -7.11 -8.25 7.85
CA CYS A 142 -5.92 -9.10 7.74
C CYS A 142 -4.75 -8.35 7.10
N ILE A 143 -3.57 -8.95 7.16
CA ILE A 143 -2.39 -8.57 6.39
C ILE A 143 -1.86 -9.81 5.66
N ALA A 144 -1.33 -9.60 4.46
CA ALA A 144 -0.61 -10.59 3.67
C ALA A 144 0.81 -10.06 3.43
N ALA A 145 1.57 -10.02 4.52
CA ALA A 145 2.93 -9.52 4.55
C ALA A 145 3.91 -10.63 4.13
N PHE A 146 4.57 -10.47 2.99
CA PHE A 146 5.56 -11.44 2.51
C PHE A 146 6.83 -10.73 2.03
N ASP A 147 7.96 -11.38 2.25
CA ASP A 147 9.29 -10.95 1.83
C ASP A 147 9.61 -9.48 2.20
N GLY A 148 9.52 -9.18 3.48
CA GLY A 148 9.81 -7.85 4.04
C GLY A 148 10.24 -7.93 5.50
N LEU A 149 10.40 -6.78 6.13
CA LEU A 149 11.02 -6.64 7.44
C LEU A 149 10.04 -6.10 8.47
N ASN A 150 10.03 -6.70 9.66
CA ASN A 150 9.34 -6.15 10.83
C ASN A 150 10.27 -5.33 11.74
N ASP A 151 11.58 -5.56 11.64
CA ASP A 151 12.64 -4.83 12.34
C ASP A 151 13.77 -4.53 11.33
N PRO A 152 13.73 -3.37 10.64
CA PRO A 152 14.75 -3.03 9.66
C PRO A 152 16.16 -3.00 10.23
N TYR A 153 16.33 -2.59 11.49
CA TYR A 153 17.63 -2.51 12.12
C TYR A 153 18.30 -3.88 12.23
N ARG A 154 17.60 -4.87 12.85
CA ARG A 154 18.18 -6.20 13.06
C ARG A 154 18.09 -7.09 11.84
N ALA A 155 17.04 -6.96 11.04
CA ALA A 155 16.82 -7.86 9.92
C ALA A 155 17.52 -7.43 8.63
N SER A 156 17.97 -6.16 8.53
CA SER A 156 18.60 -5.65 7.31
C SER A 156 19.90 -4.91 7.57
N VAL A 157 19.89 -3.84 8.39
CA VAL A 157 21.06 -2.96 8.54
C VAL A 157 22.15 -3.63 9.35
N TYR A 158 21.81 -4.35 10.42
CA TYR A 158 22.77 -4.99 11.32
C TYR A 158 22.42 -6.48 11.55
N GLN A 159 22.34 -7.26 10.50
CA GLN A 159 22.09 -8.70 10.60
C GLN A 159 23.21 -9.39 11.39
N GLY A 160 22.83 -10.01 12.50
CA GLY A 160 23.81 -10.67 13.40
C GLY A 160 24.85 -9.71 14.00
N GLY A 161 24.57 -8.42 14.05
CA GLY A 161 25.47 -7.38 14.55
C GLY A 161 26.49 -6.85 13.51
N MET A 162 26.45 -7.33 12.29
CA MET A 162 27.29 -6.88 11.17
C MET A 162 26.56 -5.85 10.32
N LEU A 163 27.22 -4.74 10.02
CA LEU A 163 26.66 -3.72 9.11
C LEU A 163 26.48 -4.31 7.70
N GLY A 164 25.26 -4.26 7.21
CA GLY A 164 24.93 -4.65 5.83
C GLY A 164 25.24 -3.52 4.86
N ASP A 165 26.18 -3.73 3.96
CA ASP A 165 26.63 -2.72 3.01
C ASP A 165 25.52 -2.22 2.08
N PHE A 166 24.60 -3.09 1.66
CA PHE A 166 23.58 -2.75 0.69
C PHE A 166 22.64 -1.66 1.20
N PHE A 167 21.99 -1.87 2.35
CA PHE A 167 21.04 -0.89 2.88
C PHE A 167 21.72 0.31 3.54
N GLY A 168 22.96 0.17 4.03
CA GLY A 168 23.70 1.28 4.61
C GLY A 168 24.35 2.23 3.59
N SER A 169 24.54 1.77 2.35
CA SER A 169 25.27 2.51 1.31
C SER A 169 24.40 2.98 0.14
N TYR A 170 23.27 2.33 -0.11
CA TYR A 170 22.44 2.55 -1.31
C TYR A 170 20.99 3.00 -1.02
N TRP A 171 20.56 3.01 0.25
CA TRP A 171 19.23 3.45 0.67
C TRP A 171 19.29 4.66 1.62
#